data_88caf04537b01d7c29d179119e763d51
#
_entry.id   88caf04537b01d7c29d179119e763d51
#
_cell.length_a   1.000
_cell.length_b   1.000
_cell.length_c   1.000
_cell.angle_alpha   90.00
_cell.angle_beta   90.00
_cell.angle_gamma   90.00
#
_symmetry.space_group_name_H-M   'P 1'
#
loop_
_entity.id
_entity.type
_entity.pdbx_description
1 polymer ?
#
loop_
_entity_poly.entity_id
_entity_poly.type
_entity_poly.pdbx_seq_one_letter_code
_entity_poly.pdbx_strand_id
1 'polypeptide(L)'
;VYSKAELESLANVFRKHPQVYIMSDEIYEYINFEGEHESIAQFDFLKDRVILINGLSKGYAMTGWRLGYIAAHATIARACEKIQGQVTSGATAITQRAAIAALTGDMRPTAAMVEEFTKRRKRVMELIANIPGLVCSEPQGAFYVFPKVNQFFGKADGTDTITNADELCMYLLNKAHVSTVTGSAFGEPNCIRISFANSMENIEKGFARIREALARLS
;
A
#
# COMPACT_ATOMS: atom_id res chain seq x y z
N VAL A 1 -0.42 -2.52 -8.60
CA VAL A 1 -1.57 -2.63 -9.52
C VAL A 1 -1.36 -3.84 -10.40
N TYR A 2 -2.42 -4.60 -10.66
CA TYR A 2 -2.42 -5.69 -11.63
C TYR A 2 -3.15 -5.23 -12.89
N SER A 3 -2.58 -5.49 -14.05
CA SER A 3 -3.24 -5.29 -15.33
C SER A 3 -4.28 -6.40 -15.58
N LYS A 4 -5.22 -6.13 -16.47
CA LYS A 4 -6.22 -7.13 -16.90
C LYS A 4 -5.57 -8.43 -17.40
N ALA A 5 -4.49 -8.33 -18.18
CA ALA A 5 -3.77 -9.49 -18.71
C ALA A 5 -3.13 -10.34 -17.61
N GLU A 6 -2.56 -9.71 -16.59
CA GLU A 6 -1.99 -10.42 -15.42
C GLU A 6 -3.10 -11.11 -14.63
N LEU A 7 -4.22 -10.41 -14.38
CA LEU A 7 -5.37 -11.01 -13.68
C LEU A 7 -5.98 -12.17 -14.48
N GLU A 8 -6.06 -12.07 -15.80
CA GLU A 8 -6.51 -13.16 -16.65
C GLU A 8 -5.58 -14.38 -16.56
N SER A 9 -4.27 -14.15 -16.56
CA SER A 9 -3.27 -15.20 -16.38
C SER A 9 -3.44 -15.90 -15.03
N LEU A 10 -3.61 -15.15 -13.95
CA LEU A 10 -3.89 -15.68 -12.61
C LEU A 10 -5.24 -16.42 -12.57
N ALA A 11 -6.28 -15.86 -13.16
CA ALA A 11 -7.60 -16.48 -13.21
C ALA A 11 -7.57 -17.85 -13.90
N ASN A 12 -6.77 -17.99 -14.97
CA ASN A 12 -6.58 -19.25 -15.66
C ASN A 12 -5.83 -20.30 -14.82
N VAL A 13 -4.92 -19.87 -13.94
CA VAL A 13 -4.33 -20.77 -12.93
C VAL A 13 -5.37 -21.20 -11.92
N PHE A 14 -6.14 -20.26 -11.35
CA PHE A 14 -7.20 -20.58 -10.39
C PHE A 14 -8.30 -21.46 -10.97
N ARG A 15 -8.57 -21.41 -12.26
CA ARG A 15 -9.50 -22.32 -12.94
C ARG A 15 -9.11 -23.78 -12.75
N LYS A 16 -7.81 -24.09 -12.73
CA LYS A 16 -7.27 -25.43 -12.57
C LYS A 16 -7.23 -25.89 -11.09
N HIS A 17 -7.47 -24.96 -10.16
CA HIS A 17 -7.42 -25.19 -8.72
C HIS A 17 -8.73 -24.78 -8.02
N PRO A 18 -9.83 -25.53 -8.24
CA PRO A 18 -11.17 -25.16 -7.76
C PRO A 18 -11.30 -25.13 -6.24
N GLN A 19 -10.40 -25.77 -5.51
CA GLN A 19 -10.36 -25.79 -4.04
C GLN A 19 -9.79 -24.51 -3.42
N VAL A 20 -9.15 -23.64 -4.22
CA VAL A 20 -8.52 -22.40 -3.73
C VAL A 20 -9.52 -21.26 -3.69
N TYR A 21 -9.67 -20.62 -2.55
CA TYR A 21 -10.36 -19.34 -2.40
C TYR A 21 -9.39 -18.19 -2.64
N ILE A 22 -9.89 -17.07 -3.16
CA ILE A 22 -9.09 -15.91 -3.55
C ILE A 22 -9.55 -14.72 -2.71
N MET A 23 -8.66 -14.20 -1.86
CA MET A 23 -8.87 -12.95 -1.15
C MET A 23 -8.21 -11.82 -1.95
N SER A 24 -9.00 -10.91 -2.50
CA SER A 24 -8.53 -9.75 -3.24
C SER A 24 -8.73 -8.50 -2.40
N ASP A 25 -7.64 -7.94 -1.87
CA ASP A 25 -7.66 -6.68 -1.13
C ASP A 25 -7.49 -5.52 -2.12
N GLU A 26 -8.60 -4.84 -2.40
CA GLU A 26 -8.69 -3.77 -3.39
C GLU A 26 -8.84 -2.38 -2.75
N ILE A 27 -8.35 -2.24 -1.51
CA ILE A 27 -8.48 -0.99 -0.73
C ILE A 27 -7.86 0.23 -1.41
N TYR A 28 -6.97 0.03 -2.38
CA TYR A 28 -6.32 1.09 -3.15
C TYR A 28 -6.94 1.31 -4.55
N GLU A 29 -8.12 0.78 -4.86
CA GLU A 29 -8.75 0.85 -6.19
C GLU A 29 -8.75 2.27 -6.80
N TYR A 30 -8.99 3.31 -5.99
CA TYR A 30 -9.03 4.71 -6.43
C TYR A 30 -7.65 5.37 -6.51
N ILE A 31 -6.62 4.80 -5.88
CA ILE A 31 -5.26 5.34 -5.91
C ILE A 31 -4.45 4.53 -6.92
N ASN A 32 -4.83 4.67 -8.17
CA ASN A 32 -4.23 4.02 -9.32
C ASN A 32 -3.73 5.11 -10.29
N PHE A 33 -2.48 4.98 -10.74
CA PHE A 33 -1.82 5.95 -11.62
C PHE A 33 -1.74 5.48 -13.07
N GLU A 34 -2.18 4.24 -13.37
CA GLU A 34 -2.03 3.56 -14.67
C GLU A 34 -3.39 3.26 -15.34
N GLY A 35 -4.39 4.12 -15.12
CA GLY A 35 -5.70 3.96 -15.74
C GLY A 35 -6.78 3.44 -14.80
N GLU A 36 -7.63 2.55 -15.27
CA GLU A 36 -8.75 2.01 -14.48
C GLU A 36 -8.30 0.83 -13.61
N HIS A 37 -8.98 0.67 -12.47
CA HIS A 37 -8.77 -0.49 -11.59
C HIS A 37 -9.37 -1.74 -12.22
N GLU A 38 -8.59 -2.82 -12.22
CA GLU A 38 -9.03 -4.14 -12.66
C GLU A 38 -9.19 -5.07 -11.46
N SER A 39 -10.31 -5.77 -11.38
CA SER A 39 -10.62 -6.70 -10.29
C SER A 39 -10.60 -8.15 -10.76
N ILE A 40 -10.08 -9.06 -9.95
CA ILE A 40 -10.17 -10.50 -10.19
C ILE A 40 -11.64 -11.01 -10.15
N ALA A 41 -12.52 -10.26 -9.50
CA ALA A 41 -13.95 -10.58 -9.43
C ALA A 41 -14.70 -10.42 -10.76
N GLN A 42 -14.08 -9.79 -11.79
CA GLN A 42 -14.65 -9.68 -13.13
C GLN A 42 -14.78 -11.03 -13.86
N PHE A 43 -14.07 -12.06 -13.43
CA PHE A 43 -14.11 -13.39 -14.04
C PHE A 43 -15.23 -14.24 -13.42
N ASP A 44 -16.35 -14.40 -14.13
CA ASP A 44 -17.57 -15.07 -13.65
C ASP A 44 -17.33 -16.45 -13.05
N PHE A 45 -16.41 -17.23 -13.63
CA PHE A 45 -16.10 -18.58 -13.15
C PHE A 45 -15.36 -18.61 -11.80
N LEU A 46 -14.96 -17.46 -11.27
CA LEU A 46 -14.31 -17.32 -9.96
C LEU A 46 -15.24 -16.74 -8.88
N LYS A 47 -16.39 -16.17 -9.25
CA LYS A 47 -17.27 -15.39 -8.35
C LYS A 47 -17.58 -16.07 -7.03
N ASP A 48 -17.85 -17.38 -7.03
CA ASP A 48 -18.19 -18.12 -5.82
C ASP A 48 -17.00 -18.34 -4.86
N ARG A 49 -15.78 -18.05 -5.33
CA ARG A 49 -14.53 -18.26 -4.58
C ARG A 49 -13.75 -16.99 -4.34
N VAL A 50 -14.18 -15.87 -4.91
CA VAL A 50 -13.55 -14.57 -4.66
C VAL A 50 -14.17 -13.96 -3.40
N ILE A 51 -13.31 -13.47 -2.54
CA ILE A 51 -13.62 -12.64 -1.38
C ILE A 51 -12.95 -11.29 -1.66
N LEU A 52 -13.75 -10.36 -2.17
CA LEU A 52 -13.29 -9.00 -2.41
C LEU A 52 -13.31 -8.23 -1.08
N ILE A 53 -12.19 -7.61 -0.74
CA ILE A 53 -12.01 -6.78 0.45
C ILE A 53 -11.81 -5.36 0.00
N ASN A 54 -12.59 -4.43 0.56
CA ASN A 54 -12.45 -3.01 0.26
C ASN A 54 -12.92 -2.16 1.44
N GLY A 55 -12.86 -0.85 1.31
CA GLY A 55 -13.26 0.08 2.36
C GLY A 55 -13.01 1.54 2.00
N LEU A 56 -13.31 2.40 2.95
CA LEU A 56 -13.27 3.85 2.76
C LEU A 56 -11.96 4.50 3.23
N SER A 57 -11.08 3.69 3.84
CA SER A 57 -9.88 4.20 4.50
C SER A 57 -8.94 4.96 3.57
N LYS A 58 -8.78 4.52 2.32
CA LYS A 58 -7.77 5.04 1.38
C LYS A 58 -8.39 5.94 0.34
N GLY A 59 -9.28 5.43 -0.50
CA GLY A 59 -9.90 6.21 -1.57
C GLY A 59 -10.69 7.43 -1.10
N TYR A 60 -11.26 7.36 0.10
CA TYR A 60 -12.04 8.46 0.71
C TYR A 60 -11.30 9.17 1.86
N ALA A 61 -10.01 8.87 2.09
CA ALA A 61 -9.23 9.43 3.20
C ALA A 61 -9.90 9.26 4.59
N MET A 62 -10.61 8.14 4.80
CA MET A 62 -11.42 7.87 5.99
C MET A 62 -10.77 6.83 6.91
N THR A 63 -9.46 6.86 7.09
CA THR A 63 -8.74 5.87 7.93
C THR A 63 -9.22 5.84 9.37
N GLY A 64 -9.50 6.99 9.97
CA GLY A 64 -9.99 7.15 11.35
C GLY A 64 -11.43 6.68 11.56
N TRP A 65 -12.23 6.55 10.50
CA TRP A 65 -13.63 6.13 10.56
C TRP A 65 -13.82 4.62 10.75
N ARG A 66 -12.77 3.83 10.55
CA ARG A 66 -12.72 2.39 10.81
C ARG A 66 -13.83 1.59 10.12
N LEU A 67 -14.01 1.74 8.82
CA LEU A 67 -14.99 0.98 8.02
C LEU A 67 -14.34 0.34 6.79
N GLY A 68 -14.55 -0.95 6.67
CA GLY A 68 -14.33 -1.75 5.48
C GLY A 68 -15.50 -2.69 5.24
N TYR A 69 -15.50 -3.36 4.12
CA TYR A 69 -16.52 -4.33 3.74
C TYR A 69 -15.92 -5.45 2.90
N ILE A 70 -16.63 -6.54 2.82
CA ILE A 70 -16.34 -7.64 1.91
C ILE A 70 -17.51 -7.87 0.96
N ALA A 71 -17.21 -8.32 -0.25
CA ALA A 71 -18.17 -8.91 -1.17
C ALA A 71 -17.73 -10.36 -1.46
N ALA A 72 -18.57 -11.32 -1.10
CA ALA A 72 -18.23 -12.74 -1.18
C ALA A 72 -19.51 -13.59 -1.33
N HIS A 73 -19.35 -14.89 -1.64
CA HIS A 73 -20.46 -15.84 -1.60
C HIS A 73 -21.17 -15.77 -0.24
N ALA A 74 -22.51 -15.85 -0.25
CA ALA A 74 -23.37 -15.62 0.91
C ALA A 74 -22.98 -16.46 2.14
N THR A 75 -22.49 -17.68 1.97
CA THR A 75 -22.03 -18.54 3.07
C THR A 75 -20.85 -17.94 3.80
N ILE A 76 -19.87 -17.37 3.06
CA ILE A 76 -18.69 -16.72 3.64
C ILE A 76 -19.08 -15.40 4.31
N ALA A 77 -19.90 -14.58 3.64
CA ALA A 77 -20.35 -13.31 4.19
C ALA A 77 -21.09 -13.49 5.53
N ARG A 78 -22.01 -14.45 5.62
CA ARG A 78 -22.72 -14.80 6.87
C ARG A 78 -21.79 -15.32 7.97
N ALA A 79 -20.78 -16.11 7.62
CA ALA A 79 -19.81 -16.58 8.60
C ALA A 79 -18.97 -15.41 9.17
N CYS A 80 -18.54 -14.48 8.32
CA CYS A 80 -17.85 -13.25 8.75
C CYS A 80 -18.76 -12.38 9.63
N GLU A 81 -20.02 -12.18 9.25
CA GLU A 81 -21.00 -11.42 10.03
C GLU A 81 -21.19 -12.03 11.42
N LYS A 82 -21.30 -13.36 11.50
CA LYS A 82 -21.44 -14.07 12.80
C LYS A 82 -20.24 -13.84 13.70
N ILE A 83 -19.01 -13.94 13.17
CA ILE A 83 -17.79 -13.72 13.95
C ILE A 83 -17.69 -12.25 14.35
N GLN A 84 -17.88 -11.32 13.40
CA GLN A 84 -17.85 -9.88 13.64
C GLN A 84 -18.84 -9.47 14.73
N GLY A 85 -20.06 -9.99 14.68
CA GLY A 85 -21.12 -9.75 15.67
C GLY A 85 -20.72 -10.15 17.10
N GLN A 86 -19.89 -11.18 17.26
CA GLN A 86 -19.40 -11.62 18.57
C GLN A 86 -18.16 -10.85 19.06
N VAL A 87 -17.33 -10.35 18.12
CA VAL A 87 -16.06 -9.68 18.45
C VAL A 87 -16.25 -8.19 18.71
N THR A 88 -16.94 -7.48 17.81
CA THR A 88 -17.09 -6.01 17.87
C THR A 88 -18.52 -5.52 17.70
N SER A 89 -19.51 -6.41 17.60
CA SER A 89 -20.91 -6.14 17.26
C SER A 89 -21.14 -5.55 15.86
N GLY A 90 -20.26 -4.71 15.36
CA GLY A 90 -20.33 -4.10 14.03
C GLY A 90 -19.68 -2.73 13.97
N ALA A 91 -19.67 -2.11 12.78
CA ALA A 91 -19.21 -0.76 12.59
C ALA A 91 -20.19 0.25 13.23
N THR A 92 -19.68 1.39 13.73
CA THR A 92 -20.51 2.40 14.35
C THR A 92 -21.54 2.98 13.39
N ALA A 93 -22.75 3.30 13.87
CA ALA A 93 -23.84 3.81 13.04
C ALA A 93 -23.48 5.14 12.35
N ILE A 94 -22.73 6.01 13.03
CA ILE A 94 -22.24 7.28 12.47
C ILE A 94 -21.34 7.01 11.26
N THR A 95 -20.41 6.07 11.39
CA THR A 95 -19.50 5.69 10.28
C THR A 95 -20.26 5.08 9.10
N GLN A 96 -21.27 4.23 9.36
CA GLN A 96 -22.11 3.68 8.31
C GLN A 96 -22.88 4.78 7.54
N ARG A 97 -23.38 5.79 8.23
CA ARG A 97 -24.01 6.96 7.59
C ARG A 97 -23.02 7.78 6.77
N ALA A 98 -21.82 8.01 7.28
CA ALA A 98 -20.76 8.66 6.54
C ALA A 98 -20.35 7.85 5.28
N ALA A 99 -20.32 6.52 5.39
CA ALA A 99 -20.06 5.62 4.26
C ALA A 99 -21.11 5.77 3.14
N ILE A 100 -22.39 5.85 3.48
CA ILE A 100 -23.45 6.08 2.49
C ILE A 100 -23.16 7.38 1.73
N ALA A 101 -22.87 8.46 2.43
CA ALA A 101 -22.58 9.75 1.81
C ALA A 101 -21.31 9.69 0.93
N ALA A 102 -20.28 8.96 1.34
CA ALA A 102 -19.06 8.79 0.56
C ALA A 102 -19.32 8.00 -0.72
N LEU A 103 -20.02 6.86 -0.63
CA LEU A 103 -20.26 5.95 -1.75
C LEU A 103 -21.29 6.46 -2.76
N THR A 104 -22.22 7.33 -2.33
CA THR A 104 -23.24 7.92 -3.19
C THR A 104 -22.95 9.38 -3.58
N GLY A 105 -21.89 9.93 -3.04
CA GLY A 105 -21.50 11.32 -3.23
C GLY A 105 -20.64 11.55 -4.48
N ASP A 106 -20.12 12.76 -4.55
CA ASP A 106 -19.25 13.21 -5.63
C ASP A 106 -17.83 12.66 -5.48
N MET A 107 -17.26 12.11 -6.54
CA MET A 107 -15.90 11.57 -6.57
C MET A 107 -14.82 12.61 -6.87
N ARG A 108 -15.16 13.88 -7.13
CA ARG A 108 -14.18 14.95 -7.37
C ARG A 108 -13.16 15.12 -6.23
N PRO A 109 -13.52 15.01 -4.93
CA PRO A 109 -12.52 15.06 -3.86
C PRO A 109 -11.49 13.92 -3.94
N THR A 110 -11.92 12.71 -4.27
CA THR A 110 -11.04 11.56 -4.48
C THR A 110 -10.13 11.78 -5.68
N ALA A 111 -10.66 12.25 -6.81
CA ALA A 111 -9.87 12.58 -8.01
C ALA A 111 -8.80 13.63 -7.70
N ALA A 112 -9.15 14.72 -7.02
CA ALA A 112 -8.20 15.75 -6.62
C ALA A 112 -7.10 15.19 -5.69
N MET A 113 -7.44 14.28 -4.78
CA MET A 113 -6.45 13.59 -3.94
C MET A 113 -5.50 12.73 -4.77
N VAL A 114 -5.98 12.02 -5.78
CA VAL A 114 -5.16 11.20 -6.68
C VAL A 114 -4.21 12.06 -7.51
N GLU A 115 -4.65 13.23 -7.98
CA GLU A 115 -3.78 14.20 -8.66
C GLU A 115 -2.62 14.66 -7.76
N GLU A 116 -2.91 14.94 -6.48
CA GLU A 116 -1.86 15.29 -5.52
C GLU A 116 -0.90 14.12 -5.25
N PHE A 117 -1.38 12.89 -5.15
CA PHE A 117 -0.53 11.71 -5.05
C PHE A 117 0.32 11.50 -6.30
N THR A 118 -0.20 11.79 -7.48
CA THR A 118 0.57 11.73 -8.74
C THR A 118 1.75 12.71 -8.73
N LYS A 119 1.54 13.95 -8.26
CA LYS A 119 2.61 14.94 -8.11
C LYS A 119 3.66 14.47 -7.10
N ARG A 120 3.22 13.96 -5.95
CA ARG A 120 4.12 13.43 -4.91
C ARG A 120 4.90 12.21 -5.39
N ARG A 121 4.26 11.27 -6.10
CA ARG A 121 4.91 10.13 -6.75
C ARG A 121 6.07 10.57 -7.63
N LYS A 122 5.80 11.46 -8.57
CA LYS A 122 6.82 12.00 -9.48
C LYS A 122 7.98 12.60 -8.70
N ARG A 123 7.69 13.46 -7.71
CA ARG A 123 8.72 14.10 -6.91
C ARG A 123 9.56 13.11 -6.10
N VAL A 124 8.93 12.10 -5.50
CA VAL A 124 9.62 11.05 -4.75
C VAL A 124 10.55 10.24 -5.65
N MET A 125 10.13 9.89 -6.86
CA MET A 125 10.99 9.19 -7.82
C MET A 125 12.22 10.03 -8.21
N GLU A 126 12.06 11.34 -8.42
CA GLU A 126 13.18 12.28 -8.65
C GLU A 126 14.14 12.30 -7.45
N LEU A 127 13.59 12.35 -6.22
CA LEU A 127 14.40 12.37 -4.99
C LEU A 127 15.17 11.08 -4.80
N ILE A 128 14.57 9.92 -5.06
CA ILE A 128 15.23 8.60 -5.02
C ILE A 128 16.36 8.53 -6.04
N ALA A 129 16.12 8.97 -7.28
CA ALA A 129 17.13 8.97 -8.34
C ALA A 129 18.39 9.80 -8.00
N ASN A 130 18.24 10.79 -7.11
CA ASN A 130 19.34 11.64 -6.65
C ASN A 130 20.07 11.08 -5.40
N ILE A 131 19.74 9.85 -4.95
CA ILE A 131 20.43 9.18 -3.84
C ILE A 131 21.17 7.96 -4.39
N PRO A 132 22.51 8.02 -4.54
CA PRO A 132 23.29 6.88 -5.01
C PRO A 132 23.07 5.65 -4.12
N GLY A 133 22.82 4.50 -4.73
CA GLY A 133 22.59 3.24 -4.02
C GLY A 133 21.11 2.91 -3.77
N LEU A 134 20.17 3.84 -3.98
CA LEU A 134 18.75 3.54 -4.00
C LEU A 134 18.30 3.18 -5.42
N VAL A 135 17.62 2.03 -5.56
CA VAL A 135 16.99 1.60 -6.83
C VAL A 135 15.53 1.29 -6.55
N CYS A 136 14.63 1.94 -7.26
CA CYS A 136 13.19 1.79 -7.05
C CYS A 136 12.46 1.70 -8.39
N SER A 137 11.53 0.74 -8.50
CA SER A 137 10.55 0.74 -9.58
C SER A 137 9.50 1.82 -9.31
N GLU A 138 9.02 2.48 -10.36
CA GLU A 138 7.96 3.48 -10.22
C GLU A 138 6.65 2.80 -9.78
N PRO A 139 6.01 3.25 -8.67
CA PRO A 139 4.77 2.65 -8.21
C PRO A 139 3.61 3.00 -9.14
N GLN A 140 2.82 2.00 -9.50
CA GLN A 140 1.64 2.14 -10.36
C GLN A 140 0.37 2.49 -9.59
N GLY A 141 0.39 2.38 -8.27
CA GLY A 141 -0.73 2.71 -7.39
C GLY A 141 -0.32 2.80 -5.94
N ALA A 142 -1.29 3.01 -5.06
CA ALA A 142 -1.09 3.29 -3.64
C ALA A 142 -0.23 4.56 -3.41
N PHE A 143 0.38 4.69 -2.24
CA PHE A 143 1.22 5.84 -1.89
C PHE A 143 2.52 5.43 -1.20
N TYR A 144 3.14 4.36 -1.73
CA TYR A 144 4.39 3.83 -1.22
C TYR A 144 5.41 3.69 -2.34
N VAL A 145 6.67 3.91 -1.99
CA VAL A 145 7.83 3.46 -2.77
C VAL A 145 8.55 2.35 -1.99
N PHE A 146 9.21 1.46 -2.72
CA PHE A 146 9.86 0.27 -2.15
C PHE A 146 11.28 0.11 -2.71
N PRO A 147 12.20 1.07 -2.41
CA PRO A 147 13.55 1.06 -2.92
C PRO A 147 14.37 -0.09 -2.33
N LYS A 148 15.24 -0.67 -3.19
CA LYS A 148 16.32 -1.56 -2.78
C LYS A 148 17.39 -0.78 -2.05
N VAL A 149 17.89 -1.35 -0.95
CA VAL A 149 18.87 -0.72 -0.04
C VAL A 149 20.07 -1.62 0.27
N ASN A 150 20.15 -2.80 -0.33
CA ASN A 150 21.21 -3.78 -0.08
C ASN A 150 22.62 -3.25 -0.38
N GLN A 151 22.78 -2.18 -1.16
CA GLN A 151 24.07 -1.52 -1.38
C GLN A 151 24.65 -0.82 -0.15
N PHE A 152 23.84 -0.64 0.90
CA PHE A 152 24.26 -0.07 2.17
C PHE A 152 24.65 -1.15 3.21
N PHE A 153 24.42 -2.43 2.90
CA PHE A 153 24.79 -3.53 3.80
C PHE A 153 26.29 -3.73 3.81
N GLY A 154 26.84 -3.91 4.99
CA GLY A 154 28.28 -3.97 5.26
C GLY A 154 28.93 -2.61 5.48
N LYS A 155 28.22 -1.50 5.31
CA LYS A 155 28.71 -0.14 5.54
C LYS A 155 28.46 0.33 6.98
N ALA A 156 29.24 1.31 7.43
CA ALA A 156 29.17 1.83 8.78
C ALA A 156 29.24 3.37 8.83
N ASP A 157 28.63 3.95 9.87
CA ASP A 157 28.80 5.34 10.31
C ASP A 157 29.30 5.31 11.76
N GLY A 158 30.62 5.41 11.96
CA GLY A 158 31.25 5.20 13.25
C GLY A 158 31.06 3.76 13.77
N THR A 159 30.32 3.58 14.86
CA THR A 159 30.02 2.27 15.46
C THR A 159 28.78 1.61 14.90
N ASP A 160 27.98 2.34 14.12
CA ASP A 160 26.70 1.85 13.58
C ASP A 160 26.95 1.13 12.24
N THR A 161 27.08 -0.18 12.27
CA THR A 161 27.21 -1.03 11.07
C THR A 161 25.84 -1.48 10.59
N ILE A 162 25.58 -1.36 9.29
CA ILE A 162 24.32 -1.74 8.67
C ILE A 162 24.48 -3.10 8.01
N THR A 163 23.83 -4.14 8.51
CA THR A 163 23.94 -5.50 7.94
C THR A 163 22.66 -5.93 7.19
N ASN A 164 21.54 -5.25 7.44
CA ASN A 164 20.25 -5.57 6.89
C ASN A 164 19.31 -4.35 6.86
N ALA A 165 18.10 -4.51 6.27
CA ALA A 165 17.13 -3.44 6.15
C ALA A 165 16.52 -3.00 7.51
N ASP A 166 16.44 -3.90 8.50
CA ASP A 166 15.92 -3.56 9.83
C ASP A 166 16.86 -2.57 10.53
N GLU A 167 18.16 -2.86 10.50
CA GLU A 167 19.17 -1.96 11.06
C GLU A 167 19.23 -0.63 10.30
N LEU A 168 19.07 -0.66 8.96
CA LEU A 168 18.97 0.57 8.18
C LEU A 168 17.77 1.42 8.59
N CYS A 169 16.59 0.81 8.80
CA CYS A 169 15.41 1.52 9.28
C CYS A 169 15.65 2.15 10.66
N MET A 170 16.29 1.42 11.58
CA MET A 170 16.63 1.94 12.89
C MET A 170 17.70 3.06 12.82
N TYR A 171 18.69 2.92 11.95
CA TYR A 171 19.69 3.95 11.68
C TYR A 171 19.02 5.24 11.14
N LEU A 172 18.15 5.12 10.13
CA LEU A 172 17.43 6.26 9.59
C LEU A 172 16.51 6.92 10.63
N LEU A 173 15.87 6.12 11.49
CA LEU A 173 15.04 6.66 12.58
C LEU A 173 15.88 7.46 13.58
N ASN A 174 17.00 6.91 14.03
CA ASN A 174 17.82 7.51 15.08
C ASN A 174 18.68 8.67 14.58
N LYS A 175 19.26 8.58 13.38
CA LYS A 175 20.21 9.58 12.84
C LYS A 175 19.57 10.60 11.91
N ALA A 176 18.53 10.21 11.17
CA ALA A 176 17.84 11.07 10.23
C ALA A 176 16.46 11.55 10.73
N HIS A 177 15.94 10.95 11.80
CA HIS A 177 14.57 11.17 12.30
C HIS A 177 13.52 10.93 11.21
N VAL A 178 13.73 9.88 10.41
CA VAL A 178 12.81 9.44 9.36
C VAL A 178 12.40 8.00 9.64
N SER A 179 11.09 7.80 9.86
CA SER A 179 10.52 6.47 10.05
C SER A 179 10.26 5.81 8.69
N THR A 180 10.80 4.62 8.50
CA THR A 180 10.57 3.75 7.35
C THR A 180 10.19 2.36 7.83
N VAL A 181 9.73 1.48 6.94
CA VAL A 181 9.37 0.11 7.32
C VAL A 181 10.27 -0.85 6.56
N THR A 182 10.85 -1.81 7.28
CA THR A 182 11.69 -2.85 6.68
C THR A 182 10.93 -3.67 5.64
N GLY A 183 11.60 -4.00 4.55
CA GLY A 183 11.06 -4.87 3.50
C GLY A 183 10.87 -6.31 3.95
N SER A 184 11.56 -6.76 5.01
CA SER A 184 11.39 -8.08 5.63
C SER A 184 9.93 -8.34 6.04
N ALA A 185 9.21 -7.30 6.49
CA ALA A 185 7.79 -7.37 6.82
C ALA A 185 6.89 -7.67 5.59
N PHE A 186 7.43 -7.56 4.38
CA PHE A 186 6.74 -7.77 3.10
C PHE A 186 7.39 -8.87 2.26
N GLY A 187 8.29 -9.68 2.86
CA GLY A 187 8.96 -10.78 2.18
C GLY A 187 10.16 -10.38 1.30
N GLU A 188 10.60 -9.10 1.31
CA GLU A 188 11.74 -8.62 0.54
C GLU A 188 12.77 -7.91 1.46
N PRO A 189 13.70 -8.67 2.06
CA PRO A 189 14.64 -8.15 3.05
C PRO A 189 15.67 -7.14 2.50
N ASN A 190 15.77 -6.99 1.18
CA ASN A 190 16.68 -6.05 0.54
C ASN A 190 16.07 -4.66 0.31
N CYS A 191 14.82 -4.45 0.71
CA CYS A 191 14.09 -3.21 0.49
C CYS A 191 13.66 -2.54 1.78
N ILE A 192 13.28 -1.26 1.69
CA ILE A 192 12.52 -0.54 2.72
C ILE A 192 11.27 0.08 2.10
N ARG A 193 10.18 0.18 2.85
CA ARG A 193 8.98 0.88 2.41
C ARG A 193 8.94 2.30 2.94
N ILE A 194 8.74 3.26 2.06
CA ILE A 194 8.57 4.68 2.38
C ILE A 194 7.19 5.13 1.91
N SER A 195 6.40 5.75 2.79
CA SER A 195 5.10 6.34 2.44
C SER A 195 5.27 7.77 1.98
N PHE A 196 4.60 8.14 0.89
CA PHE A 196 4.48 9.54 0.46
C PHE A 196 3.10 10.15 0.73
N ALA A 197 2.32 9.53 1.61
CA ALA A 197 1.07 10.12 2.12
C ALA A 197 1.37 11.20 3.18
N ASN A 198 2.05 12.26 2.75
CA ASN A 198 2.48 13.38 3.60
C ASN A 198 2.50 14.68 2.78
N SER A 199 2.71 15.83 3.40
CA SER A 199 2.91 17.08 2.67
C SER A 199 4.17 17.02 1.79
N MET A 200 4.21 17.78 0.68
CA MET A 200 5.37 17.84 -0.20
C MET A 200 6.62 18.31 0.56
N GLU A 201 6.45 19.31 1.43
CA GLU A 201 7.52 19.83 2.30
C GLU A 201 8.14 18.72 3.18
N ASN A 202 7.30 17.91 3.83
CA ASN A 202 7.78 16.81 4.68
C ASN A 202 8.44 15.70 3.86
N ILE A 203 7.95 15.43 2.66
CA ILE A 203 8.58 14.48 1.73
C ILE A 203 9.99 14.95 1.38
N GLU A 204 10.14 16.18 0.92
CA GLU A 204 11.43 16.76 0.53
C GLU A 204 12.42 16.79 1.71
N LYS A 205 11.96 17.24 2.87
CA LYS A 205 12.74 17.25 4.11
C LYS A 205 13.16 15.84 4.53
N GLY A 206 12.24 14.86 4.44
CA GLY A 206 12.53 13.46 4.77
C GLY A 206 13.61 12.88 3.85
N PHE A 207 13.48 13.05 2.55
CA PHE A 207 14.46 12.56 1.58
C PHE A 207 15.80 13.28 1.65
N ALA A 208 15.84 14.58 1.97
CA ALA A 208 17.09 15.29 2.24
C ALA A 208 17.85 14.66 3.42
N ARG A 209 17.15 14.38 4.51
CA ARG A 209 17.72 13.72 5.70
C ARG A 209 18.19 12.29 5.41
N ILE A 210 17.40 11.51 4.65
CA ILE A 210 17.81 10.16 4.21
C ILE A 210 19.11 10.25 3.42
N ARG A 211 19.19 11.15 2.44
CA ARG A 211 20.39 11.35 1.61
C ARG A 211 21.62 11.69 2.46
N GLU A 212 21.49 12.62 3.40
CA GLU A 212 22.58 13.03 4.30
C GLU A 212 23.04 11.88 5.22
N ALA A 213 22.10 11.08 5.73
CA ALA A 213 22.42 9.92 6.57
C ALA A 213 23.13 8.83 5.77
N LEU A 214 22.59 8.47 4.59
CA LEU A 214 23.18 7.44 3.73
C LEU A 214 24.56 7.83 3.18
N ALA A 215 24.83 9.14 3.00
CA ALA A 215 26.14 9.63 2.54
C ALA A 215 27.24 9.48 3.61
N ARG A 216 26.89 9.27 4.90
CA ARG A 216 27.86 9.00 5.98
C ARG A 216 28.28 7.53 6.05
N LEU A 217 27.53 6.64 5.43
CA LEU A 217 27.85 5.21 5.42
C LEU A 217 28.98 4.91 4.44
N SER A 218 30.10 4.44 4.93
CA SER A 218 31.31 4.12 4.16
C SER A 218 31.76 2.66 4.33
#